data_a4114ada0a29a222217928f4626197e5
#
_entry.id   a4114ada0a29a222217928f4626197e5
#
_cell.length_a   1.000
_cell.length_b   1.000
_cell.length_c   1.000
_cell.angle_alpha   90.00
_cell.angle_beta   90.00
_cell.angle_gamma   90.00
#
_symmetry.space_group_name_H-M   'P 1'
#
loop_
_entity.id
_entity.type
_entity.pdbx_description
1 polymer ?
#
loop_
_entity_poly.entity_id
_entity_poly.type
_entity_poly.pdbx_seq_one_letter_code
_entity_poly.pdbx_strand_id
1 'polypeptide(L)'
;MTIALVKSEVAGTWLMATPEILLAQDGDRWQTMALAGTMAWEGKKVYSWSDKNKKEHQLVAGYIEEVLKPYAKDMEISKPYTVRAGNLVHLRSDFSFTLDDAHTDGCGIGELVEALHPTPAVCGLPKQEAIDFITANESIDRKYYSGYCGPWNVGGKTALFVSLRCMEIKEGRGLMYAGGGLLEESSEECEWQETMMKMEPMRSICTQTK
;
A
#
# COMPACT_ATOMS: atom_id res chain seq x y z
N MET A 1 -7.23 -6.78 -5.46
CA MET A 1 -6.28 -7.53 -4.60
C MET A 1 -5.42 -8.38 -5.52
N THR A 2 -4.11 -8.31 -5.36
CA THR A 2 -3.12 -9.09 -6.13
C THR A 2 -2.39 -10.03 -5.21
N ILE A 3 -2.17 -11.27 -5.68
CA ILE A 3 -1.40 -12.29 -4.96
C ILE A 3 -0.12 -12.52 -5.74
N ALA A 4 1.01 -12.52 -5.06
CA ALA A 4 2.30 -12.84 -5.64
C ALA A 4 3.08 -13.81 -4.75
N LEU A 5 3.70 -14.80 -5.38
CA LEU A 5 4.67 -15.69 -4.78
C LEU A 5 6.00 -15.46 -5.49
N VAL A 6 7.00 -15.02 -4.73
CA VAL A 6 8.36 -14.79 -5.23
C VAL A 6 9.30 -15.77 -4.56
N LYS A 7 10.10 -16.46 -5.36
CA LYS A 7 11.16 -17.35 -4.86
C LYS A 7 12.43 -17.15 -5.66
N SER A 8 13.50 -16.80 -4.96
CA SER A 8 14.85 -16.70 -5.56
C SER A 8 15.91 -17.00 -4.51
N GLU A 9 17.15 -17.24 -4.95
CA GLU A 9 18.28 -17.43 -4.04
C GLU A 9 18.58 -16.18 -3.21
N VAL A 10 18.36 -14.99 -3.79
CA VAL A 10 18.62 -13.70 -3.13
C VAL A 10 17.45 -13.28 -2.23
N ALA A 11 16.23 -13.35 -2.75
CA ALA A 11 15.03 -12.86 -2.04
C ALA A 11 14.51 -13.86 -0.99
N GLY A 12 14.89 -15.14 -1.08
CA GLY A 12 14.21 -16.19 -0.34
C GLY A 12 12.83 -16.50 -0.94
N THR A 13 11.87 -16.89 -0.12
CA THR A 13 10.49 -17.16 -0.54
C THR A 13 9.55 -16.20 0.16
N TRP A 14 8.79 -15.44 -0.63
CA TRP A 14 7.82 -14.46 -0.16
C TRP A 14 6.44 -14.69 -0.75
N LEU A 15 5.44 -14.66 0.10
CA LEU A 15 4.03 -14.65 -0.29
C LEU A 15 3.40 -13.32 0.12
N MET A 16 2.66 -12.71 -0.79
CA MET A 16 1.94 -11.46 -0.52
C MET A 16 0.53 -11.49 -1.14
N ALA A 17 -0.41 -10.81 -0.47
CA ALA A 17 -1.78 -10.63 -0.93
C ALA A 17 -2.21 -9.18 -0.70
N THR A 18 -1.76 -8.30 -1.57
CA THR A 18 -1.88 -6.86 -1.40
C THR A 18 -3.15 -6.29 -2.03
N PRO A 19 -3.85 -5.37 -1.35
CA PRO A 19 -4.96 -4.62 -1.91
C PRO A 19 -4.55 -3.32 -2.61
N GLU A 20 -3.29 -2.86 -2.45
CA GLU A 20 -2.85 -1.51 -2.78
C GLU A 20 -2.07 -1.47 -4.09
N ILE A 21 -2.57 -0.69 -5.05
CA ILE A 21 -1.88 -0.35 -6.29
C ILE A 21 -1.00 0.86 -6.03
N LEU A 22 0.29 0.74 -6.31
CA LEU A 22 1.21 1.88 -6.31
C LEU A 22 1.08 2.67 -7.61
N LEU A 23 1.15 1.98 -8.75
CA LEU A 23 0.97 2.57 -10.08
C LEU A 23 0.55 1.48 -11.07
N ALA A 24 -0.49 1.72 -11.84
CA ALA A 24 -0.93 0.82 -12.90
C ALA A 24 -1.26 1.58 -14.17
N GLN A 25 -1.14 0.89 -15.31
CA GLN A 25 -1.46 1.42 -16.63
C GLN A 25 -2.55 0.57 -17.29
N ASP A 26 -3.54 1.25 -17.85
CA ASP A 26 -4.59 0.66 -18.71
C ASP A 26 -4.74 1.53 -19.95
N GLY A 27 -4.18 1.07 -21.07
CA GLY A 27 -4.06 1.86 -22.30
C GLY A 27 -3.14 3.08 -22.08
N ASP A 28 -3.65 4.27 -22.34
CA ASP A 28 -2.99 5.55 -22.11
C ASP A 28 -3.25 6.14 -20.71
N ARG A 29 -4.16 5.54 -19.95
CA ARG A 29 -4.52 5.98 -18.59
C ARG A 29 -3.65 5.30 -17.56
N TRP A 30 -3.18 6.10 -16.61
CA TRP A 30 -2.47 5.67 -15.43
C TRP A 30 -3.36 5.78 -14.20
N GLN A 31 -3.13 4.91 -13.25
CA GLN A 31 -3.94 4.83 -12.04
C GLN A 31 -3.07 4.60 -10.82
N THR A 32 -3.43 5.26 -9.74
CA THR A 32 -2.96 4.95 -8.39
C THR A 32 -4.11 5.10 -7.40
N MET A 33 -3.88 4.82 -6.13
CA MET A 33 -4.92 4.95 -5.11
C MET A 33 -4.35 5.39 -3.78
N ALA A 34 -5.13 6.14 -3.02
CA ALA A 34 -4.98 6.27 -1.59
C ALA A 34 -5.79 5.18 -0.90
N LEU A 35 -5.14 4.41 -0.04
CA LEU A 35 -5.77 3.34 0.74
C LEU A 35 -5.30 3.47 2.20
N ALA A 36 -6.11 4.13 3.04
CA ALA A 36 -5.79 4.36 4.44
C ALA A 36 -7.07 4.46 5.28
N GLY A 37 -6.94 4.34 6.60
CA GLY A 37 -8.05 4.09 7.49
C GLY A 37 -8.49 2.62 7.43
N THR A 38 -8.64 2.00 8.60
CA THR A 38 -8.90 0.56 8.72
C THR A 38 -9.99 0.29 9.75
N MET A 39 -10.88 -0.63 9.42
CA MET A 39 -11.88 -1.19 10.34
C MET A 39 -12.08 -2.68 10.06
N ALA A 40 -12.58 -3.42 11.04
CA ALA A 40 -12.99 -4.80 10.85
C ALA A 40 -14.17 -4.89 9.86
N TRP A 41 -14.15 -5.90 8.99
CA TRP A 41 -15.32 -6.19 8.17
C TRP A 41 -16.39 -6.91 8.99
N GLU A 42 -17.56 -6.30 9.12
CA GLU A 42 -18.69 -6.81 9.91
C GLU A 42 -19.90 -7.23 9.04
N GLY A 43 -19.69 -7.37 7.73
CA GLY A 43 -20.78 -7.71 6.80
C GLY A 43 -21.78 -6.59 6.53
N LYS A 44 -21.52 -5.38 7.01
CA LYS A 44 -22.37 -4.20 6.83
C LYS A 44 -22.28 -3.68 5.39
N LYS A 45 -23.37 -3.08 4.89
CA LYS A 45 -23.36 -2.36 3.60
C LYS A 45 -22.77 -0.95 3.68
N VAL A 46 -22.86 -0.33 4.85
CA VAL A 46 -22.39 1.04 5.09
C VAL A 46 -21.55 1.05 6.37
N TYR A 47 -20.43 1.73 6.33
CA TYR A 47 -19.51 1.91 7.45
C TYR A 47 -19.46 3.39 7.85
N SER A 48 -19.51 3.66 9.15
CA SER A 48 -19.31 5.00 9.70
C SER A 48 -17.85 5.15 10.10
N TRP A 49 -17.12 5.98 9.40
CA TRP A 49 -15.70 6.22 9.62
C TRP A 49 -15.47 7.29 10.68
N SER A 50 -14.56 7.02 11.62
CA SER A 50 -14.11 8.00 12.61
C SER A 50 -13.38 9.17 11.95
N ASP A 51 -13.30 10.30 12.63
CA ASP A 51 -12.57 11.46 12.11
C ASP A 51 -11.07 11.18 12.03
N LYS A 52 -10.51 10.34 12.93
CA LYS A 52 -9.14 9.82 12.83
C LYS A 52 -8.91 9.11 11.48
N ASN A 53 -9.75 8.12 11.14
CA ASN A 53 -9.59 7.38 9.87
C ASN A 53 -9.76 8.27 8.64
N LYS A 54 -10.66 9.24 8.69
CA LYS A 54 -10.83 10.22 7.61
C LYS A 54 -9.60 11.11 7.45
N LYS A 55 -9.04 11.59 8.57
CA LYS A 55 -7.82 12.41 8.60
C LYS A 55 -6.62 11.63 8.05
N GLU A 56 -6.43 10.37 8.48
CA GLU A 56 -5.41 9.49 7.96
C GLU A 56 -5.52 9.32 6.44
N HIS A 57 -6.73 9.03 5.94
CA HIS A 57 -6.98 8.90 4.52
C HIS A 57 -6.71 10.21 3.74
N GLN A 58 -7.13 11.35 4.28
CA GLN A 58 -6.90 12.67 3.67
C GLN A 58 -5.42 13.00 3.54
N LEU A 59 -4.60 12.64 4.54
CA LEU A 59 -3.14 12.84 4.48
C LEU A 59 -2.51 12.05 3.34
N VAL A 60 -2.91 10.77 3.17
CA VAL A 60 -2.40 9.92 2.09
C VAL A 60 -2.90 10.42 0.72
N ALA A 61 -4.18 10.74 0.60
CA ALA A 61 -4.76 11.24 -0.65
C ALA A 61 -4.15 12.58 -1.08
N GLY A 62 -4.00 13.52 -0.15
CA GLY A 62 -3.38 14.81 -0.41
C GLY A 62 -1.91 14.70 -0.84
N TYR A 63 -1.16 13.80 -0.21
CA TYR A 63 0.22 13.51 -0.64
C TYR A 63 0.28 13.01 -2.09
N ILE A 64 -0.55 12.02 -2.42
CA ILE A 64 -0.58 11.45 -3.78
C ILE A 64 -0.97 12.53 -4.80
N GLU A 65 -1.98 13.35 -4.50
CA GLU A 65 -2.40 14.46 -5.35
C GLU A 65 -1.26 15.44 -5.62
N GLU A 66 -0.54 15.86 -4.57
CA GLU A 66 0.60 16.79 -4.72
C GLU A 66 1.74 16.17 -5.54
N VAL A 67 2.07 14.89 -5.31
CA VAL A 67 3.09 14.18 -6.09
C VAL A 67 2.70 14.06 -7.56
N LEU A 68 1.43 13.85 -7.88
CA LEU A 68 0.98 13.67 -9.26
C LEU A 68 0.95 14.98 -10.07
N LYS A 69 0.80 16.14 -9.44
CA LYS A 69 0.65 17.44 -10.14
C LYS A 69 1.69 17.71 -11.24
N PRO A 70 2.99 17.46 -11.04
CA PRO A 70 3.99 17.70 -12.09
C PRO A 70 4.00 16.66 -13.21
N TYR A 71 3.41 15.47 -12.99
CA TYR A 71 3.46 14.34 -13.91
C TYR A 71 2.16 14.12 -14.67
N ALA A 72 1.03 14.56 -14.12
CA ALA A 72 -0.30 14.16 -14.58
C ALA A 72 -1.02 15.27 -15.34
N LYS A 73 -1.62 14.87 -16.47
CA LYS A 73 -2.69 15.62 -17.16
C LYS A 73 -4.04 14.94 -16.91
N ASP A 74 -5.13 15.69 -17.04
CA ASP A 74 -6.52 15.19 -16.98
C ASP A 74 -6.77 14.29 -15.76
N MET A 75 -6.24 14.73 -14.58
CA MET A 75 -6.36 13.98 -13.35
C MET A 75 -7.78 13.98 -12.81
N GLU A 76 -8.33 12.80 -12.63
CA GLU A 76 -9.62 12.56 -11.99
C GLU A 76 -9.41 11.87 -10.64
N ILE A 77 -10.06 12.39 -9.60
CA ILE A 77 -9.96 11.85 -8.23
C ILE A 77 -11.36 11.46 -7.77
N SER A 78 -11.53 10.19 -7.38
CA SER A 78 -12.79 9.74 -6.81
C SER A 78 -13.01 10.30 -5.40
N LYS A 79 -14.27 10.47 -5.01
CA LYS A 79 -14.59 10.67 -3.58
C LYS A 79 -14.18 9.44 -2.80
N PRO A 80 -13.78 9.60 -1.52
CA PRO A 80 -13.47 8.45 -0.66
C PRO A 80 -14.66 7.49 -0.54
N TYR A 81 -14.41 6.20 -0.69
CA TYR A 81 -15.40 5.16 -0.53
C TYR A 81 -14.83 3.94 0.20
N THR A 82 -15.70 3.11 0.75
CA THR A 82 -15.29 1.92 1.51
C THR A 82 -15.02 0.75 0.57
N VAL A 83 -13.85 0.12 0.71
CA VAL A 83 -13.51 -1.14 0.03
C VAL A 83 -13.19 -2.24 1.03
N ARG A 84 -13.53 -3.46 0.67
CA ARG A 84 -13.19 -4.65 1.46
C ARG A 84 -11.87 -5.25 0.98
N ALA A 85 -11.01 -5.61 1.93
CA ALA A 85 -9.78 -6.38 1.70
C ALA A 85 -9.68 -7.50 2.76
N GLY A 86 -10.13 -8.70 2.39
CA GLY A 86 -10.18 -9.84 3.30
C GLY A 86 -11.18 -9.66 4.45
N ASN A 87 -10.67 -9.64 5.67
CA ASN A 87 -11.41 -9.42 6.92
C ASN A 87 -11.47 -7.94 7.36
N LEU A 88 -10.97 -7.03 6.53
CA LEU A 88 -10.92 -5.59 6.82
C LEU A 88 -11.66 -4.79 5.75
N VAL A 89 -12.02 -3.56 6.12
CA VAL A 89 -12.46 -2.51 5.21
C VAL A 89 -11.53 -1.31 5.34
N HIS A 90 -11.32 -0.60 4.22
CA HIS A 90 -10.50 0.59 4.13
C HIS A 90 -11.25 1.72 3.42
N LEU A 91 -10.85 2.97 3.71
CA LEU A 91 -11.18 4.08 2.83
C LEU A 91 -10.24 4.07 1.63
N ARG A 92 -10.82 4.30 0.44
CA ARG A 92 -10.11 4.35 -0.82
C ARG A 92 -10.52 5.56 -1.63
N SER A 93 -9.56 6.24 -2.23
CA SER A 93 -9.75 7.17 -3.34
C SER A 93 -8.90 6.72 -4.52
N ASP A 94 -9.50 6.69 -5.71
CA ASP A 94 -8.82 6.38 -6.97
C ASP A 94 -8.36 7.66 -7.64
N PHE A 95 -7.18 7.61 -8.20
CA PHE A 95 -6.59 8.64 -9.06
C PHE A 95 -6.42 8.05 -10.45
N SER A 96 -6.95 8.70 -11.47
CA SER A 96 -6.82 8.32 -12.87
C SER A 96 -6.35 9.52 -13.68
N PHE A 97 -5.31 9.36 -14.51
CA PHE A 97 -4.66 10.46 -15.21
C PHE A 97 -3.96 9.96 -16.49
N THR A 98 -3.62 10.89 -17.38
CA THR A 98 -2.63 10.67 -18.44
C THR A 98 -1.33 11.31 -18.03
N LEU A 99 -0.19 10.76 -18.49
CA LEU A 99 1.12 11.38 -18.22
C LEU A 99 1.30 12.63 -19.07
N ASP A 100 1.98 13.62 -18.52
CA ASP A 100 2.50 14.74 -19.29
C ASP A 100 3.52 14.23 -20.32
N ASP A 101 3.56 14.86 -21.51
CA ASP A 101 4.40 14.41 -22.63
C ASP A 101 5.90 14.33 -22.28
N ALA A 102 6.35 15.15 -21.32
CA ALA A 102 7.73 15.13 -20.83
C ALA A 102 8.06 13.89 -19.98
N HIS A 103 7.06 13.13 -19.52
CA HIS A 103 7.22 12.01 -18.59
C HIS A 103 6.70 10.66 -19.13
N THR A 104 6.48 10.58 -20.45
CA THR A 104 5.92 9.37 -21.08
C THR A 104 6.94 8.27 -21.33
N ASP A 105 8.23 8.56 -21.23
CA ASP A 105 9.31 7.59 -21.36
C ASP A 105 9.54 6.78 -20.07
N GLY A 106 10.34 5.74 -20.17
CA GLY A 106 10.64 4.88 -19.02
C GLY A 106 11.37 5.60 -17.87
N CYS A 107 12.09 6.69 -18.15
CA CYS A 107 12.76 7.50 -17.14
C CYS A 107 11.74 8.29 -16.34
N GLY A 108 10.83 9.02 -16.99
CA GLY A 108 9.79 9.81 -16.34
C GLY A 108 8.83 8.96 -15.51
N ILE A 109 8.48 7.75 -16.00
CA ILE A 109 7.68 6.81 -15.22
C ILE A 109 8.46 6.31 -13.99
N GLY A 110 9.78 6.08 -14.10
CA GLY A 110 10.64 5.70 -12.98
C GLY A 110 10.69 6.79 -11.91
N GLU A 111 10.84 8.04 -12.31
CA GLU A 111 10.81 9.22 -11.42
C GLU A 111 9.46 9.34 -10.69
N LEU A 112 8.35 9.11 -11.40
CA LEU A 112 7.03 9.09 -10.78
C LEU A 112 6.89 7.99 -9.72
N VAL A 113 7.39 6.78 -9.99
CA VAL A 113 7.36 5.68 -9.01
C VAL A 113 8.19 6.03 -7.78
N GLU A 114 9.37 6.60 -7.95
CA GLU A 114 10.24 7.05 -6.85
C GLU A 114 9.60 8.19 -6.05
N ALA A 115 8.94 9.13 -6.70
CA ALA A 115 8.21 10.19 -6.04
C ALA A 115 7.02 9.66 -5.22
N LEU A 116 6.26 8.72 -5.76
CA LEU A 116 5.11 8.11 -5.06
C LEU A 116 5.55 7.21 -3.90
N HIS A 117 6.60 6.42 -4.07
CA HIS A 117 7.01 5.43 -3.07
C HIS A 117 8.15 5.93 -2.16
N PRO A 118 8.12 5.65 -0.85
CA PRO A 118 6.97 5.13 -0.11
C PRO A 118 5.85 6.17 0.06
N THR A 119 4.60 5.71 0.01
CA THR A 119 3.45 6.53 0.37
C THR A 119 3.38 6.75 1.88
N PRO A 120 2.67 7.78 2.38
CA PRO A 120 2.49 7.97 3.82
C PRO A 120 1.81 6.78 4.52
N ALA A 121 1.06 5.96 3.78
CA ALA A 121 0.41 4.75 4.32
C ALA A 121 1.41 3.68 4.81
N VAL A 122 2.66 3.71 4.31
CA VAL A 122 3.73 2.76 4.69
C VAL A 122 4.99 3.45 5.24
N CYS A 123 4.99 4.77 5.29
CA CYS A 123 6.09 5.60 5.80
C CYS A 123 5.56 6.64 6.79
N GLY A 124 5.32 7.87 6.33
CA GLY A 124 4.81 8.97 7.12
C GLY A 124 5.01 10.32 6.42
N LEU A 125 4.65 11.38 7.11
CA LEU A 125 4.82 12.77 6.66
C LEU A 125 5.42 13.61 7.79
N PRO A 126 6.38 14.52 7.48
CA PRO A 126 7.03 14.70 6.17
C PRO A 126 7.84 13.47 5.77
N LYS A 127 7.93 13.18 4.46
CA LYS A 127 8.48 11.90 3.95
C LYS A 127 9.90 11.61 4.42
N GLN A 128 10.83 12.57 4.30
CA GLN A 128 12.23 12.35 4.65
C GLN A 128 12.42 12.13 6.15
N GLU A 129 11.79 12.97 6.98
CA GLU A 129 11.86 12.84 8.44
C GLU A 129 11.27 11.51 8.92
N ALA A 130 10.20 11.04 8.25
CA ALA A 130 9.62 9.73 8.54
C ALA A 130 10.56 8.58 8.15
N ILE A 131 11.24 8.65 7.00
CA ILE A 131 12.26 7.69 6.59
C ILE A 131 13.40 7.64 7.61
N ASP A 132 13.93 8.79 8.00
CA ASP A 132 15.03 8.90 8.95
C ASP A 132 14.61 8.33 10.31
N PHE A 133 13.41 8.65 10.78
CA PHE A 133 12.86 8.12 12.03
C PHE A 133 12.69 6.59 12.00
N ILE A 134 12.10 6.04 10.93
CA ILE A 134 11.91 4.60 10.77
C ILE A 134 13.27 3.90 10.75
N THR A 135 14.22 4.42 9.98
CA THR A 135 15.57 3.84 9.86
C THR A 135 16.31 3.83 11.19
N ALA A 136 16.13 4.86 12.01
CA ALA A 136 16.82 4.99 13.30
C ALA A 136 16.15 4.18 14.43
N ASN A 137 14.85 3.93 14.36
CA ASN A 137 14.08 3.41 15.49
C ASN A 137 13.49 2.01 15.29
N GLU A 138 13.22 1.58 14.06
CA GLU A 138 12.75 0.21 13.84
C GLU A 138 13.90 -0.79 14.01
N SER A 139 13.70 -1.75 14.91
CA SER A 139 14.66 -2.84 15.16
C SER A 139 14.51 -4.01 14.18
N ILE A 140 13.45 -4.00 13.36
CA ILE A 140 13.12 -5.06 12.41
C ILE A 140 13.51 -4.60 11.01
N ASP A 141 14.30 -5.40 10.30
CA ASP A 141 14.54 -5.21 8.88
C ASP A 141 13.26 -5.52 8.10
N ARG A 142 12.72 -4.51 7.44
CA ARG A 142 11.50 -4.63 6.62
C ARG A 142 11.68 -5.50 5.38
N LYS A 143 12.91 -5.65 4.89
CA LYS A 143 13.24 -6.38 3.65
C LYS A 143 12.34 -5.95 2.49
N TYR A 144 11.47 -6.86 2.02
CA TYR A 144 10.50 -6.58 0.95
C TYR A 144 9.13 -6.09 1.45
N TYR A 145 8.89 -6.10 2.76
CA TYR A 145 7.69 -5.49 3.33
C TYR A 145 7.69 -3.98 3.11
N SER A 146 6.54 -3.43 2.74
CA SER A 146 6.34 -2.02 2.36
C SER A 146 7.10 -1.55 1.11
N GLY A 147 7.84 -2.41 0.43
CA GLY A 147 8.35 -2.16 -0.91
C GLY A 147 7.24 -2.25 -1.97
N TYR A 148 7.60 -2.49 -3.21
CA TYR A 148 6.62 -2.75 -4.28
C TYR A 148 7.10 -3.83 -5.23
N CYS A 149 6.15 -4.48 -5.89
CA CYS A 149 6.42 -5.45 -6.94
C CYS A 149 5.28 -5.49 -7.95
N GLY A 150 5.59 -6.02 -9.14
CA GLY A 150 4.61 -6.22 -10.19
C GLY A 150 5.22 -6.18 -11.59
N PRO A 151 4.44 -6.47 -12.64
CA PRO A 151 4.92 -6.38 -14.01
C PRO A 151 5.21 -4.92 -14.40
N TRP A 152 6.35 -4.71 -15.01
CA TRP A 152 6.77 -3.43 -15.58
C TRP A 152 6.87 -3.57 -17.10
N ASN A 153 6.01 -2.89 -17.84
CA ASN A 153 5.94 -2.90 -19.31
C ASN A 153 5.92 -4.31 -19.92
N VAL A 154 5.24 -5.25 -19.27
CA VAL A 154 5.10 -6.62 -19.77
C VAL A 154 3.91 -6.67 -20.71
N GLY A 155 4.20 -6.84 -22.02
CA GLY A 155 3.17 -6.79 -23.07
C GLY A 155 2.46 -5.41 -23.13
N GLY A 156 3.19 -4.32 -22.89
CA GLY A 156 2.66 -2.96 -22.87
C GLY A 156 1.82 -2.62 -21.63
N LYS A 157 1.91 -3.41 -20.58
CA LYS A 157 1.17 -3.19 -19.33
C LYS A 157 2.12 -3.06 -18.15
N THR A 158 1.83 -2.11 -17.30
CA THR A 158 2.50 -1.91 -16.00
C THR A 158 1.47 -2.01 -14.89
N ALA A 159 1.80 -2.76 -13.83
CA ALA A 159 0.97 -2.83 -12.64
C ALA A 159 1.85 -3.13 -11.41
N LEU A 160 2.22 -2.08 -10.69
CA LEU A 160 3.02 -2.14 -9.47
C LEU A 160 2.12 -2.07 -8.26
N PHE A 161 2.37 -2.94 -7.29
CA PHE A 161 1.59 -3.07 -6.07
C PHE A 161 2.50 -2.89 -4.86
N VAL A 162 2.02 -2.20 -3.82
CA VAL A 162 2.75 -2.10 -2.56
C VAL A 162 2.79 -3.46 -1.87
N SER A 163 3.97 -3.90 -1.42
CA SER A 163 4.18 -5.22 -0.81
C SER A 163 3.62 -5.25 0.62
N LEU A 164 2.33 -5.48 0.72
CA LEU A 164 1.58 -5.57 1.99
C LEU A 164 0.98 -6.97 2.17
N ARG A 165 0.49 -7.23 3.39
CA ARG A 165 -0.11 -8.54 3.73
C ARG A 165 0.80 -9.65 3.25
N CYS A 166 2.06 -9.61 3.69
CA CYS A 166 3.09 -10.49 3.22
C CYS A 166 3.75 -11.29 4.34
N MET A 167 4.37 -12.39 3.96
CA MET A 167 5.24 -13.17 4.83
C MET A 167 6.46 -13.70 4.08
N GLU A 168 7.58 -13.73 4.77
CA GLU A 168 8.77 -14.48 4.40
C GLU A 168 8.60 -15.93 4.87
N ILE A 169 8.87 -16.89 3.97
CA ILE A 169 8.82 -18.32 4.27
C ILE A 169 10.26 -18.86 4.28
N LYS A 170 10.71 -19.32 5.43
CA LYS A 170 12.04 -19.87 5.60
C LYS A 170 12.01 -21.08 6.54
N GLU A 171 12.60 -22.19 6.12
CA GLU A 171 12.76 -23.40 6.94
C GLU A 171 11.45 -23.90 7.58
N GLY A 172 10.34 -23.85 6.80
CA GLY A 172 9.03 -24.28 7.28
C GLY A 172 8.33 -23.30 8.24
N ARG A 173 8.91 -22.11 8.44
CA ARG A 173 8.36 -21.03 9.28
C ARG A 173 7.92 -19.85 8.41
N GLY A 174 6.84 -19.17 8.78
CA GLY A 174 6.40 -17.93 8.17
C GLY A 174 6.63 -16.74 9.11
N LEU A 175 7.42 -15.75 8.67
CA LEU A 175 7.54 -14.46 9.33
C LEU A 175 6.60 -13.46 8.65
N MET A 176 5.57 -13.03 9.35
CA MET A 176 4.56 -12.11 8.83
C MET A 176 4.90 -10.66 9.19
N TYR A 177 4.58 -9.75 8.28
CA TYR A 177 4.82 -8.32 8.43
C TYR A 177 3.52 -7.54 8.37
N ALA A 178 3.34 -6.62 9.30
CA ALA A 178 2.25 -5.65 9.30
C ALA A 178 2.68 -4.37 10.02
N GLY A 179 2.00 -3.27 9.72
CA GLY A 179 2.18 -1.98 10.39
C GLY A 179 0.94 -1.11 10.21
N GLY A 180 0.91 0.00 10.91
CA GLY A 180 -0.14 1.01 10.86
C GLY A 180 0.45 2.42 10.86
N GLY A 181 -0.31 3.41 10.37
CA GLY A 181 0.01 4.82 10.48
C GLY A 181 -0.32 5.32 11.89
N LEU A 182 0.62 6.03 12.51
CA LEU A 182 0.41 6.65 13.81
C LEU A 182 0.02 8.12 13.62
N LEU A 183 -1.02 8.53 14.32
CA LEU A 183 -1.44 9.92 14.48
C LEU A 183 -1.36 10.30 15.94
N GLU A 184 -1.46 11.59 16.24
CA GLU A 184 -1.45 12.10 17.62
C GLU A 184 -2.54 11.44 18.48
N GLU A 185 -3.70 11.13 17.87
CA GLU A 185 -4.83 10.49 18.53
C GLU A 185 -4.73 8.95 18.61
N SER A 186 -3.64 8.36 18.11
CA SER A 186 -3.44 6.91 18.15
C SER A 186 -3.20 6.40 19.56
N SER A 187 -3.77 5.24 19.89
CA SER A 187 -3.46 4.52 21.13
C SER A 187 -2.70 3.23 20.80
N GLU A 188 -1.68 2.91 21.57
CA GLU A 188 -0.84 1.73 21.37
C GLU A 188 -1.66 0.45 21.24
N GLU A 189 -2.63 0.22 22.11
CA GLU A 189 -3.48 -0.96 22.09
C GLU A 189 -4.30 -1.08 20.78
N CYS A 190 -4.90 0.03 20.34
CA CYS A 190 -5.70 0.02 19.11
C CYS A 190 -4.82 -0.25 17.87
N GLU A 191 -3.65 0.38 17.80
CA GLU A 191 -2.73 0.19 16.68
C GLU A 191 -2.15 -1.23 16.67
N TRP A 192 -1.85 -1.79 17.85
CA TRP A 192 -1.42 -3.18 17.96
C TRP A 192 -2.51 -4.15 17.46
N GLN A 193 -3.75 -3.97 17.90
CA GLN A 193 -4.88 -4.79 17.43
C GLN A 193 -5.09 -4.67 15.91
N GLU A 194 -4.90 -3.48 15.35
CA GLU A 194 -4.99 -3.27 13.91
C GLU A 194 -3.90 -4.06 13.16
N THR A 195 -2.65 -4.06 13.66
CA THR A 195 -1.57 -4.85 13.04
C THR A 195 -1.88 -6.36 13.09
N MET A 196 -2.42 -6.84 14.21
CA MET A 196 -2.84 -8.24 14.35
C MET A 196 -3.93 -8.60 13.33
N MET A 197 -4.94 -7.74 13.14
CA MET A 197 -5.97 -7.94 12.13
C MET A 197 -5.42 -7.92 10.70
N LYS A 198 -4.41 -7.09 10.43
CA LYS A 198 -3.72 -7.02 9.11
C LYS A 198 -2.91 -8.28 8.81
N MET A 199 -2.42 -8.99 9.81
CA MET A 199 -1.70 -10.27 9.64
C MET A 199 -2.63 -11.47 9.44
N GLU A 200 -3.88 -11.40 9.85
CA GLU A 200 -4.82 -12.54 9.84
C GLU A 200 -4.98 -13.22 8.47
N PRO A 201 -5.02 -12.51 7.32
CA PRO A 201 -5.09 -13.15 6.01
C PRO A 201 -3.92 -14.12 5.73
N MET A 202 -2.72 -13.79 6.19
CA MET A 202 -1.54 -14.68 6.05
C MET A 202 -1.55 -15.79 7.10
N ARG A 203 -1.93 -15.47 8.33
CA ARG A 203 -2.03 -16.41 9.43
C ARG A 203 -3.02 -17.54 9.18
N SER A 204 -4.19 -17.21 8.62
CA SER A 204 -5.23 -18.19 8.32
C SER A 204 -4.78 -19.24 7.30
N ILE A 205 -3.89 -18.90 6.37
CA ILE A 205 -3.33 -19.85 5.40
C ILE A 205 -2.42 -20.86 6.10
N CYS A 206 -1.60 -20.42 7.06
CA CYS A 206 -0.67 -21.28 7.79
C CYS A 206 -1.39 -22.28 8.73
N THR A 207 -2.58 -21.95 9.20
CA THR A 207 -3.34 -22.77 10.15
C THR A 207 -4.29 -23.77 9.51
N GLN A 208 -4.53 -23.70 8.21
CA GLN A 208 -5.42 -24.61 7.47
C GLN A 208 -4.76 -25.94 7.05
N THR A 209 -3.50 -26.17 7.36
CA THR A 209 -2.83 -27.44 7.09
C THR A 209 -3.16 -28.44 8.20
N LYS A 210 -4.26 -29.17 8.03
CA LYS A 210 -4.54 -30.46 8.68
C LYS A 210 -4.70 -31.52 7.64
#